data_c09a98deee5f483d7ddac6c0980a0a6c
#
_entry.id   c09a98deee5f483d7ddac6c0980a0a6c
#
_cell.length_a   1.000
_cell.length_b   1.000
_cell.length_c   1.000
_cell.angle_alpha   90.00
_cell.angle_beta   90.00
_cell.angle_gamma   90.00
#
_symmetry.space_group_name_H-M   'P 1'
#
loop_
_entity.id
_entity.type
_entity.pdbx_description
1 polymer ?
#
loop_
_entity_poly.entity_id
_entity_poly.type
_entity_poly.pdbx_seq_one_letter_code
_entity_poly.pdbx_strand_id
1 'polypeptide(L)'
;MGNPFVHVELNTTNVAKAKDFYGRLFDWKLQDEDFGDMTYTMVGVGDGTGGGMMKQMIPGAASAWMPYVNVDDIQAATEKAKSLGANIMKDVTPVADMGWLSILTDPTGAMIGLWQTNPKSMR
;
A
#
# COMPACT_ATOMS: atom_id res chain seq x y z
N MET A 1 -19.64 -0.98 4.74
CA MET A 1 -19.91 -2.07 3.79
C MET A 1 -19.19 -1.80 2.50
N GLY A 2 -18.94 -2.83 1.72
CA GLY A 2 -18.21 -2.71 0.49
C GLY A 2 -16.70 -2.76 0.70
N ASN A 3 -15.96 -2.40 -0.35
CA ASN A 3 -14.50 -2.49 -0.37
C ASN A 3 -13.91 -1.20 -0.90
N PRO A 4 -13.81 -0.16 -0.06
CA PRO A 4 -13.28 1.13 -0.50
C PRO A 4 -11.77 1.08 -0.70
N PHE A 5 -11.26 1.97 -1.56
CA PHE A 5 -9.83 2.24 -1.58
C PHE A 5 -9.48 2.99 -0.29
N VAL A 6 -8.46 2.55 0.40
CA VAL A 6 -8.11 3.12 1.71
C VAL A 6 -6.69 3.67 1.77
N HIS A 7 -5.88 3.40 0.75
CA HIS A 7 -4.48 3.81 0.76
C HIS A 7 -3.94 3.73 -0.65
N VAL A 8 -3.08 4.69 -1.03
CA VAL A 8 -2.41 4.63 -2.33
C VAL A 8 -0.92 4.74 -2.09
N GLU A 9 -0.17 3.74 -2.53
CA GLU A 9 1.25 3.65 -2.22
C GLU A 9 2.09 3.80 -3.48
N LEU A 10 3.07 4.68 -3.39
CA LEU A 10 4.09 4.79 -4.44
C LEU A 10 5.28 3.92 -4.09
N ASN A 11 5.58 2.98 -4.96
CA ASN A 11 6.82 2.21 -4.89
C ASN A 11 7.76 2.80 -5.91
N THR A 12 8.83 3.44 -5.45
CA THR A 12 9.66 4.25 -6.33
C THR A 12 11.13 3.85 -6.25
N THR A 13 11.81 3.97 -7.37
CA THR A 13 13.24 3.69 -7.43
C THR A 13 14.09 4.77 -6.77
N ASN A 14 13.48 5.93 -6.46
CA ASN A 14 14.18 7.02 -5.78
C ASN A 14 13.21 7.83 -4.93
N VAL A 15 13.11 7.47 -3.66
CA VAL A 15 12.16 8.08 -2.73
C VAL A 15 12.44 9.58 -2.56
N ALA A 16 13.71 9.97 -2.40
CA ALA A 16 14.06 11.37 -2.18
C ALA A 16 13.61 12.25 -3.34
N LYS A 17 13.82 11.76 -4.57
CA LYS A 17 13.42 12.50 -5.76
C LYS A 17 11.91 12.60 -5.89
N ALA A 18 11.21 11.52 -5.56
CA ALA A 18 9.74 11.52 -5.58
C ALA A 18 9.18 12.47 -4.54
N LYS A 19 9.72 12.47 -3.33
CA LYS A 19 9.29 13.38 -2.27
C LYS A 19 9.45 14.84 -2.70
N ASP A 20 10.58 15.17 -3.29
CA ASP A 20 10.83 16.54 -3.76
C ASP A 20 9.82 16.92 -4.84
N PHE A 21 9.59 16.05 -5.80
CA PHE A 21 8.67 16.31 -6.88
C PHE A 21 7.23 16.54 -6.38
N TYR A 22 6.70 15.57 -5.64
CA TYR A 22 5.31 15.63 -5.19
C TYR A 22 5.10 16.68 -4.11
N GLY A 23 6.08 16.90 -3.25
CA GLY A 23 5.99 17.91 -2.22
C GLY A 23 5.97 19.34 -2.78
N ARG A 24 6.58 19.53 -3.95
CA ARG A 24 6.56 20.84 -4.62
C ARG A 24 5.36 21.01 -5.54
N LEU A 25 4.83 19.90 -6.05
CA LEU A 25 3.70 19.92 -6.98
C LEU A 25 2.36 20.08 -6.26
N PHE A 26 2.18 19.36 -5.17
CA PHE A 26 0.93 19.30 -4.43
C PHE A 26 1.10 19.85 -3.02
N ASP A 27 -0.01 20.23 -2.42
CA ASP A 27 -0.05 20.61 -1.00
C ASP A 27 -0.21 19.35 -0.15
N TRP A 28 0.74 18.45 -0.28
CA TRP A 28 0.79 17.20 0.47
C TRP A 28 1.74 17.32 1.65
N LYS A 29 1.37 16.70 2.76
CA LYS A 29 2.24 16.62 3.92
C LYS A 29 2.95 15.28 3.91
N LEU A 30 4.27 15.32 3.79
CA LEU A 30 5.09 14.11 3.70
C LEU A 30 5.85 13.96 5.00
N GLN A 31 5.65 12.82 5.67
CA GLN A 31 6.28 12.56 6.96
C GLN A 31 6.91 11.17 6.97
N ASP A 32 8.20 11.12 7.22
CA ASP A 32 8.92 9.85 7.28
C ASP A 32 8.65 9.15 8.60
N GLU A 33 8.36 7.86 8.51
CA GLU A 33 8.19 6.97 9.64
C GLU A 33 9.24 5.87 9.56
N ASP A 34 9.90 5.59 10.66
CA ASP A 34 10.94 4.59 10.73
C ASP A 34 10.36 3.28 11.26
N PHE A 35 10.44 2.23 10.46
CA PHE A 35 9.97 0.90 10.83
C PHE A 35 11.15 -0.08 10.97
N GLY A 36 12.23 0.37 11.60
CA GLY A 36 13.40 -0.45 11.80
C GLY A 36 14.37 -0.33 10.63
N ASP A 37 14.39 -1.35 9.77
CA ASP A 37 15.31 -1.38 8.63
C ASP A 37 14.77 -0.70 7.38
N MET A 38 13.58 -0.09 7.47
CA MET A 38 13.01 0.63 6.34
C MET A 38 12.34 1.91 6.79
N THR A 39 12.36 2.90 5.91
CA THR A 39 11.66 4.17 6.11
C THR A 39 10.44 4.19 5.18
N TYR A 40 9.30 4.55 5.72
CA TYR A 40 8.07 4.70 4.97
C TYR A 40 7.62 6.15 5.07
N THR A 41 7.37 6.80 3.94
CA THR A 41 6.93 8.20 3.94
C THR A 41 5.41 8.23 3.89
N MET A 42 4.80 8.74 4.95
CA MET A 42 3.35 8.92 4.99
C MET A 42 2.96 10.12 4.15
N VAL A 43 1.91 10.00 3.37
CA VAL A 43 1.41 11.06 2.50
C VAL A 43 0.05 11.50 2.99
N GLY A 44 -0.01 12.70 3.56
CA GLY A 44 -1.28 13.33 3.96
C GLY A 44 -1.75 14.22 2.83
N VAL A 45 -2.93 13.94 2.33
CA VAL A 45 -3.46 14.64 1.14
C VAL A 45 -4.48 15.72 1.50
N GLY A 46 -4.81 15.86 2.78
CA GLY A 46 -5.92 16.69 3.21
C GLY A 46 -7.17 15.84 3.34
N ASP A 47 -8.20 16.16 2.59
CA ASP A 47 -9.41 15.33 2.55
C ASP A 47 -9.23 14.20 1.55
N GLY A 48 -9.75 13.02 1.88
CA GLY A 48 -9.73 11.90 0.99
C GLY A 48 -8.71 10.84 1.37
N THR A 49 -8.43 9.96 0.43
CA THR A 49 -7.56 8.80 0.66
C THR A 49 -6.10 9.22 0.62
N GLY A 50 -5.41 9.03 1.73
CA GLY A 50 -3.97 9.26 1.81
C GLY A 50 -3.18 8.09 1.29
N GLY A 51 -1.88 8.13 1.51
CA GLY A 51 -1.03 7.07 1.00
C GLY A 51 0.34 7.08 1.63
N GLY A 52 1.27 6.51 0.92
CA GLY A 52 2.64 6.43 1.35
C GLY A 52 3.59 6.28 0.18
N MET A 53 4.87 6.40 0.49
CA MET A 53 5.94 6.19 -0.49
C MET A 53 7.00 5.32 0.12
N MET A 54 7.51 4.38 -0.65
CA MET A 54 8.62 3.54 -0.22
C MET A 54 9.45 3.11 -1.41
N LYS A 55 10.63 2.59 -1.09
CA LYS A 55 11.52 2.07 -2.12
C LYS A 55 10.88 0.90 -2.84
N GLN A 56 11.01 0.89 -4.17
CA GLN A 56 10.55 -0.24 -4.98
C GLN A 56 11.37 -1.48 -4.60
N MET A 57 10.67 -2.52 -4.10
CA MET A 57 11.34 -3.73 -3.62
C MET A 57 11.41 -4.83 -4.66
N ILE A 58 10.69 -4.69 -5.76
CA ILE A 58 10.70 -5.70 -6.84
C ILE A 58 11.87 -5.39 -7.77
N PRO A 59 12.86 -6.29 -7.89
CA PRO A 59 14.02 -6.04 -8.75
C PRO A 59 13.60 -5.79 -10.19
N GLY A 60 14.13 -4.72 -10.78
CA GLY A 60 13.85 -4.37 -12.16
C GLY A 60 12.51 -3.74 -12.42
N ALA A 61 11.66 -3.60 -11.41
CA ALA A 61 10.34 -2.99 -11.61
C ALA A 61 10.45 -1.47 -11.66
N ALA A 62 9.62 -0.86 -12.50
CA ALA A 62 9.53 0.59 -12.58
C ALA A 62 8.83 1.16 -11.37
N SER A 63 8.99 2.48 -11.15
CA SER A 63 8.21 3.19 -10.15
C SER A 63 6.73 3.15 -10.55
N ALA A 64 5.86 2.91 -9.58
CA ALA A 64 4.42 2.79 -9.86
C ALA A 64 3.62 3.07 -8.61
N TRP A 65 2.42 3.58 -8.82
CA TRP A 65 1.43 3.75 -7.76
C TRP A 65 0.59 2.48 -7.65
N MET A 66 0.25 2.08 -6.44
CA MET A 66 -0.56 0.89 -6.19
C MET A 66 -1.62 1.21 -5.14
N PRO A 67 -2.90 1.05 -5.49
CA PRO A 67 -3.98 1.25 -4.52
C PRO A 67 -4.15 0.03 -3.62
N TYR A 68 -4.62 0.28 -2.39
CA TYR A 68 -5.03 -0.77 -1.46
C TYR A 68 -6.52 -0.69 -1.25
N VAL A 69 -7.16 -1.84 -1.20
CA VAL A 69 -8.59 -2.00 -1.00
C VAL A 69 -8.84 -2.60 0.38
N ASN A 70 -9.77 -2.02 1.11
CA ASN A 70 -10.13 -2.53 2.43
C ASN A 70 -10.95 -3.80 2.34
N VAL A 71 -10.57 -4.80 3.12
CA VAL A 71 -11.32 -6.06 3.21
C VAL A 71 -11.55 -6.39 4.68
N ASP A 72 -12.63 -7.13 4.96
CA ASP A 72 -12.97 -7.49 6.34
C ASP A 72 -12.16 -8.69 6.84
N ASP A 73 -11.83 -9.62 5.94
CA ASP A 73 -11.09 -10.83 6.29
C ASP A 73 -10.04 -11.07 5.19
N ILE A 74 -8.83 -10.61 5.47
CA ILE A 74 -7.78 -10.61 4.45
C ILE A 74 -7.29 -12.02 4.10
N GLN A 75 -7.35 -12.96 5.06
CA GLN A 75 -6.99 -14.35 4.75
C GLN A 75 -7.97 -14.92 3.73
N ALA A 76 -9.27 -14.75 3.99
CA ALA A 76 -10.30 -15.25 3.09
C ALA A 76 -10.25 -14.54 1.74
N ALA A 77 -10.05 -13.21 1.74
CA ALA A 77 -10.01 -12.44 0.50
C ALA A 77 -8.81 -12.85 -0.36
N THR A 78 -7.65 -13.06 0.25
CA THR A 78 -6.44 -13.46 -0.46
C THR A 78 -6.60 -14.86 -1.08
N GLU A 79 -7.18 -15.80 -0.33
CA GLU A 79 -7.45 -17.15 -0.86
C GLU A 79 -8.46 -17.10 -1.99
N LYS A 80 -9.49 -16.29 -1.85
CA LYS A 80 -10.48 -16.11 -2.91
C LYS A 80 -9.84 -15.53 -4.16
N ALA A 81 -8.93 -14.57 -4.01
CA ALA A 81 -8.23 -13.99 -5.14
C ALA A 81 -7.45 -15.05 -5.91
N LYS A 82 -6.74 -15.94 -5.21
CA LYS A 82 -6.04 -17.06 -5.85
C LYS A 82 -7.00 -17.90 -6.68
N SER A 83 -8.15 -18.23 -6.11
CA SER A 83 -9.14 -19.08 -6.79
C SER A 83 -9.71 -18.42 -8.03
N LEU A 84 -9.64 -17.09 -8.09
CA LEU A 84 -10.14 -16.30 -9.22
C LEU A 84 -9.04 -15.98 -10.24
N GLY A 85 -7.84 -16.51 -10.07
CA GLY A 85 -6.79 -16.38 -11.06
C GLY A 85 -5.71 -15.35 -10.76
N ALA A 86 -5.71 -14.78 -9.57
CA ALA A 86 -4.66 -13.82 -9.18
C ALA A 86 -3.36 -14.52 -8.85
N ASN A 87 -2.24 -13.81 -9.05
CA ASN A 87 -0.95 -14.22 -8.52
C ASN A 87 -0.68 -13.45 -7.24
N ILE A 88 -0.33 -14.17 -6.16
CA ILE A 88 -0.03 -13.53 -4.89
C ILE A 88 1.45 -13.15 -4.88
N MET A 89 1.72 -11.86 -4.92
CA MET A 89 3.08 -11.33 -4.91
C MET A 89 3.63 -11.26 -3.50
N LYS A 90 2.77 -10.97 -2.53
CA LYS A 90 3.14 -10.96 -1.12
C LYS A 90 1.94 -11.45 -0.33
N ASP A 91 2.13 -12.55 0.40
CA ASP A 91 1.06 -13.14 1.20
C ASP A 91 0.74 -12.25 2.40
N VAL A 92 -0.33 -12.60 3.12
CA VAL A 92 -0.78 -11.82 4.27
C VAL A 92 0.37 -11.58 5.25
N THR A 93 0.64 -10.32 5.53
CA THR A 93 1.76 -9.88 6.35
C THR A 93 1.28 -8.82 7.32
N PRO A 94 1.60 -8.94 8.61
CA PRO A 94 1.24 -7.91 9.57
C PRO A 94 2.09 -6.65 9.35
N VAL A 95 1.49 -5.49 9.59
CA VAL A 95 2.16 -4.19 9.51
C VAL A 95 2.09 -3.57 10.90
N ALA A 96 3.12 -3.80 11.71
CA ALA A 96 3.17 -3.37 13.12
C ALA A 96 1.85 -3.75 13.80
N ASP A 97 1.25 -2.80 14.54
CA ASP A 97 -0.06 -3.00 15.18
C ASP A 97 -1.21 -2.44 14.36
N MET A 98 -0.93 -1.99 13.13
CA MET A 98 -1.91 -1.24 12.34
C MET A 98 -2.87 -2.14 11.58
N GLY A 99 -2.41 -3.28 11.10
CA GLY A 99 -3.24 -4.17 10.30
C GLY A 99 -2.42 -5.19 9.54
N TRP A 100 -3.01 -5.69 8.46
CA TRP A 100 -2.37 -6.70 7.60
C TRP A 100 -2.54 -6.31 6.15
N LEU A 101 -1.56 -6.68 5.34
CA LEU A 101 -1.62 -6.45 3.90
C LEU A 101 -1.35 -7.74 3.15
N SER A 102 -1.82 -7.79 1.92
CA SER A 102 -1.33 -8.73 0.90
C SER A 102 -1.27 -7.97 -0.41
N ILE A 103 -0.41 -8.43 -1.32
CA ILE A 103 -0.22 -7.79 -2.61
C ILE A 103 -0.37 -8.86 -3.68
N LEU A 104 -1.14 -8.53 -4.71
CA LEU A 104 -1.40 -9.48 -5.78
C LEU A 104 -1.40 -8.79 -7.13
N THR A 105 -1.27 -9.59 -8.20
CA THR A 105 -1.60 -9.13 -9.54
C THR A 105 -2.90 -9.78 -9.95
N ASP A 106 -3.76 -9.00 -10.59
CA ASP A 106 -5.02 -9.53 -11.09
C ASP A 106 -4.77 -10.39 -12.33
N PRO A 107 -5.80 -11.06 -12.87
CA PRO A 107 -5.60 -11.91 -14.05
C PRO A 107 -5.07 -11.20 -15.29
N THR A 108 -5.11 -9.87 -15.33
CA THR A 108 -4.59 -9.09 -16.44
C THR A 108 -3.16 -8.58 -16.18
N GLY A 109 -2.63 -8.82 -14.97
CA GLY A 109 -1.28 -8.43 -14.61
C GLY A 109 -1.15 -7.12 -13.84
N ALA A 110 -2.25 -6.47 -13.48
CA ALA A 110 -2.19 -5.23 -12.71
C ALA A 110 -2.04 -5.52 -11.21
N MET A 111 -1.20 -4.73 -10.55
CA MET A 111 -0.98 -4.90 -9.11
C MET A 111 -2.02 -4.15 -8.30
N ILE A 112 -2.43 -4.78 -7.21
CA ILE A 112 -3.33 -4.16 -6.23
C ILE A 112 -3.03 -4.76 -4.86
N GLY A 113 -3.21 -3.95 -3.82
CA GLY A 113 -3.03 -4.40 -2.45
C GLY A 113 -4.37 -4.59 -1.74
N LEU A 114 -4.39 -5.52 -0.80
CA LEU A 114 -5.51 -5.70 0.11
C LEU A 114 -5.06 -5.26 1.50
N TRP A 115 -6.00 -4.69 2.26
CA TRP A 115 -5.71 -4.19 3.59
C TRP A 115 -6.84 -4.55 4.54
N GLN A 116 -6.45 -5.03 5.73
CA GLN A 116 -7.38 -5.21 6.83
C GLN A 116 -6.83 -4.45 8.02
N THR A 117 -7.62 -3.52 8.55
CA THR A 117 -7.23 -2.72 9.70
C THR A 117 -7.34 -3.55 10.99
N ASN A 118 -6.33 -3.44 11.83
CA ASN A 118 -6.40 -4.04 13.17
C ASN A 118 -7.35 -3.19 14.01
N PRO A 119 -8.42 -3.78 14.56
CA PRO A 119 -9.39 -3.02 15.36
C PRO A 119 -8.77 -2.24 16.51
N LYS A 120 -7.68 -2.74 17.07
CA LYS A 120 -7.00 -2.08 18.18
C LYS A 120 -6.36 -0.74 17.80
N SER A 121 -6.00 -0.57 16.52
CA SER A 121 -5.36 0.66 16.06
C SER A 121 -6.36 1.78 15.80
N MET A 122 -7.65 1.47 15.84
CA MET A 122 -8.72 2.43 15.59
C MET A 122 -9.10 3.26 16.82
N ARG A 123 -8.44 3.06 17.93
CA ARG A 123 -8.72 3.76 19.18
C ARG A 123 -7.92 5.02 19.36
#